data_e874f30c110852d54a1b38db86131fb8
#
_entry.id   e874f30c110852d54a1b38db86131fb8
#
_cell.length_a   1.000
_cell.length_b   1.000
_cell.length_c   1.000
_cell.angle_alpha   90.00
_cell.angle_beta   90.00
_cell.angle_gamma   90.00
#
_symmetry.space_group_name_H-M   'P 1'
#
loop_
_entity.id
_entity.type
_entity.pdbx_description
1 polymer ?
#
loop_
_entity_poly.entity_id
_entity_poly.type
_entity_poly.pdbx_seq_one_letter_code
_entity_poly.pdbx_strand_id
1 'polypeptide(L)'
;IYTQTPGGQPAKVNVSIVRDQEESAINPETIRDGVSSFAVAPSNKEIAFIVHGDVFVTHTEYGTTKRLTSTPEEERDVDFSNDGKKIVYAAERNGGWNIYMAELNRSDDPLFVYSRDIKETQLTKNKEASFQPLFSPDGTKVAYLRDRTGIYVHDLKSGRDYKVLDKKFNYSYSDGDISYRWSPDGKWILADYIGHGGWQHPDCAMVKADGSGEIVNLTESGYSEGSGKFVMKGKAVLFSSDRAGYRSHGSWGAERDYYLMFLDRQAYEDFKLSKEDKELRKELADLTTKDKKTDEKKDAKKPAKKSTKKSAKTDATDAKDTK
;
A
#
# COMPACT_ATOMS: atom_id res chain seq x y z
N ILE A 1 -42.00 8.69 2.74
CA ILE A 1 -43.44 8.58 2.78
C ILE A 1 -43.95 8.55 1.34
N TYR A 2 -44.85 7.61 1.06
CA TYR A 2 -45.52 7.46 -0.25
C TYR A 2 -47.01 7.40 -0.03
N THR A 3 -47.78 7.90 -0.98
CA THR A 3 -49.23 7.71 -1.08
C THR A 3 -49.52 6.82 -2.26
N GLN A 4 -50.55 5.96 -2.13
CA GLN A 4 -51.05 5.10 -3.19
C GLN A 4 -52.57 5.03 -3.11
N THR A 5 -53.24 5.25 -4.22
CA THR A 5 -54.66 4.93 -4.35
C THR A 5 -54.83 3.45 -4.71
N PRO A 6 -55.93 2.79 -4.35
CA PRO A 6 -56.20 1.41 -4.75
C PRO A 6 -56.05 1.24 -6.27
N GLY A 7 -55.13 0.35 -6.69
CA GLY A 7 -54.81 0.11 -8.12
C GLY A 7 -53.92 1.13 -8.80
N GLY A 8 -53.48 2.21 -8.11
CA GLY A 8 -52.57 3.22 -8.63
C GLY A 8 -51.11 2.92 -8.31
N GLN A 9 -50.17 3.71 -8.92
CA GLN A 9 -48.74 3.64 -8.61
C GLN A 9 -48.42 4.47 -7.35
N PRO A 10 -47.44 4.03 -6.52
CA PRO A 10 -46.98 4.81 -5.37
C PRO A 10 -46.39 6.18 -5.79
N ALA A 11 -46.85 7.24 -5.17
CA ALA A 11 -46.33 8.60 -5.36
C ALA A 11 -45.57 9.05 -4.11
N LYS A 12 -44.35 9.53 -4.27
CA LYS A 12 -43.53 10.06 -3.17
C LYS A 12 -44.13 11.36 -2.67
N VAL A 13 -44.35 11.47 -1.36
CA VAL A 13 -44.76 12.72 -0.71
C VAL A 13 -43.54 13.52 -0.37
N ASN A 14 -43.42 14.71 -0.94
CA ASN A 14 -42.39 15.66 -0.54
C ASN A 14 -42.84 16.36 0.73
N VAL A 15 -42.14 16.08 1.85
CA VAL A 15 -42.39 16.73 3.12
C VAL A 15 -41.32 17.81 3.31
N SER A 16 -41.73 19.06 3.41
CA SER A 16 -40.85 20.17 3.79
C SER A 16 -41.14 20.52 5.25
N ILE A 17 -40.11 20.42 6.08
CA ILE A 17 -40.19 20.79 7.49
C ILE A 17 -39.47 22.14 7.66
N VAL A 18 -40.18 23.16 8.04
CA VAL A 18 -39.60 24.44 8.43
C VAL A 18 -39.53 24.48 9.96
N ARG A 19 -38.34 24.65 10.51
CA ARG A 19 -38.12 24.79 11.96
C ARG A 19 -37.63 26.19 12.28
N ASP A 20 -38.16 26.78 13.33
CA ASP A 20 -37.75 28.07 13.88
C ASP A 20 -36.54 27.95 14.83
N GLN A 21 -36.03 26.73 15.08
CA GLN A 21 -34.83 26.50 15.91
C GLN A 21 -33.60 26.45 15.03
N GLU A 22 -32.65 27.34 15.29
CA GLU A 22 -31.27 27.22 14.84
C GLU A 22 -30.63 26.09 15.61
N GLU A 23 -30.80 24.85 15.13
CA GLU A 23 -29.98 23.72 15.58
C GLU A 23 -28.56 23.91 15.03
N SER A 24 -27.56 23.76 15.89
CA SER A 24 -26.17 23.75 15.45
C SER A 24 -26.02 22.71 14.31
N ALA A 25 -25.45 23.14 13.18
CA ALA A 25 -25.12 22.22 12.09
C ALA A 25 -24.03 21.20 12.49
N ILE A 26 -23.44 21.39 13.67
CA ILE A 26 -22.37 20.52 14.22
C ILE A 26 -22.92 19.86 15.50
N ASN A 27 -23.00 18.56 15.50
CA ASN A 27 -23.30 17.75 16.68
C ASN A 27 -21.99 17.08 17.13
N PRO A 28 -21.31 17.57 18.19
CA PRO A 28 -20.09 16.97 18.68
C PRO A 28 -20.43 15.62 19.31
N GLU A 29 -19.81 14.57 18.79
CA GLU A 29 -19.91 13.20 19.30
C GLU A 29 -18.56 12.74 19.84
N THR A 30 -18.56 12.08 21.01
CA THR A 30 -17.36 11.45 21.56
C THR A 30 -17.37 9.97 21.23
N ILE A 31 -16.54 9.57 20.26
CA ILE A 31 -16.38 8.18 19.83
C ILE A 31 -15.29 7.55 20.70
N ARG A 32 -15.59 6.41 21.34
CA ARG A 32 -14.68 5.71 22.24
C ARG A 32 -14.32 4.31 21.74
N ASP A 33 -15.07 3.76 20.82
CA ASP A 33 -14.93 2.40 20.26
C ASP A 33 -15.53 2.33 18.84
N GLY A 34 -15.60 1.11 18.28
CA GLY A 34 -16.24 0.88 16.98
C GLY A 34 -15.38 1.23 15.76
N VAL A 35 -14.08 1.47 15.93
CA VAL A 35 -13.17 1.63 14.79
C VAL A 35 -12.98 0.27 14.10
N SER A 36 -13.41 0.16 12.85
CA SER A 36 -13.35 -1.08 12.06
C SER A 36 -12.06 -1.21 11.24
N SER A 37 -11.46 -0.10 10.85
CA SER A 37 -10.23 -0.05 10.05
C SER A 37 -9.49 1.26 10.32
N PHE A 38 -8.16 1.24 10.24
CA PHE A 38 -7.36 2.45 10.33
C PHE A 38 -6.05 2.34 9.54
N ALA A 39 -5.54 3.49 9.13
CA ALA A 39 -4.23 3.65 8.50
C ALA A 39 -3.51 4.87 9.08
N VAL A 40 -2.20 4.75 9.27
CA VAL A 40 -1.35 5.87 9.72
C VAL A 40 -0.70 6.51 8.50
N ALA A 41 -0.81 7.83 8.39
CA ALA A 41 -0.14 8.56 7.31
C ALA A 41 1.38 8.39 7.39
N PRO A 42 2.11 8.36 6.26
CA PRO A 42 3.58 8.23 6.25
C PRO A 42 4.31 9.32 7.05
N SER A 43 3.69 10.49 7.19
CA SER A 43 4.20 11.59 8.02
C SER A 43 4.10 11.33 9.53
N ASN A 44 3.36 10.32 9.98
CA ASN A 44 2.93 10.06 11.34
C ASN A 44 2.12 11.21 11.99
N LYS A 45 1.62 12.16 11.20
CA LYS A 45 0.84 13.30 11.71
C LYS A 45 -0.66 13.08 11.68
N GLU A 46 -1.12 12.11 10.90
CA GLU A 46 -2.53 11.81 10.74
C GLU A 46 -2.80 10.32 10.83
N ILE A 47 -3.98 9.98 11.31
CA ILE A 47 -4.56 8.63 11.25
C ILE A 47 -5.90 8.75 10.55
N ALA A 48 -6.07 8.04 9.44
CA ALA A 48 -7.38 7.80 8.85
C ALA A 48 -8.01 6.58 9.51
N PHE A 49 -9.29 6.63 9.79
CA PHE A 49 -10.00 5.51 10.41
C PHE A 49 -11.47 5.51 9.99
N ILE A 50 -12.09 4.37 10.13
CA ILE A 50 -13.50 4.18 9.82
C ILE A 50 -14.25 3.86 11.10
N VAL A 51 -15.32 4.61 11.33
CA VAL A 51 -16.23 4.42 12.43
C VAL A 51 -17.64 4.79 11.99
N HIS A 52 -18.64 4.00 12.39
CA HIS A 52 -20.05 4.15 11.99
C HIS A 52 -20.23 4.20 10.46
N GLY A 53 -19.34 3.52 9.71
CA GLY A 53 -19.40 3.47 8.25
C GLY A 53 -18.83 4.68 7.52
N ASP A 54 -18.26 5.66 8.21
CA ASP A 54 -17.65 6.84 7.60
C ASP A 54 -16.14 6.90 7.79
N VAL A 55 -15.46 7.52 6.83
CA VAL A 55 -14.02 7.80 6.89
C VAL A 55 -13.77 9.12 7.64
N PHE A 56 -12.96 9.03 8.68
CA PHE A 56 -12.46 10.17 9.43
C PHE A 56 -10.94 10.25 9.34
N VAL A 57 -10.40 11.44 9.52
CA VAL A 57 -8.96 11.66 9.72
C VAL A 57 -8.76 12.49 10.96
N THR A 58 -7.84 12.08 11.83
CA THR A 58 -7.47 12.81 13.05
C THR A 58 -5.98 13.13 13.05
N HIS A 59 -5.64 14.30 13.62
CA HIS A 59 -4.24 14.65 13.87
C HIS A 59 -3.72 13.88 15.09
N THR A 60 -2.54 13.26 14.98
CA THR A 60 -2.00 12.39 16.03
C THR A 60 -1.65 13.12 17.33
N GLU A 61 -1.32 14.40 17.26
CA GLU A 61 -0.88 15.21 18.40
C GLU A 61 -1.98 16.09 18.97
N TYR A 62 -2.78 16.74 18.09
CA TYR A 62 -3.73 17.77 18.53
C TYR A 62 -5.17 17.28 18.65
N GLY A 63 -5.46 16.06 18.24
CA GLY A 63 -6.81 15.49 18.32
C GLY A 63 -7.86 16.16 17.40
N THR A 64 -7.43 17.11 16.55
CA THR A 64 -8.31 17.69 15.53
C THR A 64 -8.76 16.59 14.58
N THR A 65 -10.06 16.43 14.43
CA THR A 65 -10.66 15.36 13.62
C THR A 65 -11.56 15.94 12.56
N LYS A 66 -11.51 15.38 11.36
CA LYS A 66 -12.36 15.73 10.22
C LYS A 66 -13.01 14.47 9.65
N ARG A 67 -14.32 14.54 9.43
CA ARG A 67 -15.05 13.54 8.66
C ARG A 67 -14.81 13.80 7.17
N LEU A 68 -14.37 12.79 6.43
CA LEU A 68 -14.08 12.86 5.00
C LEU A 68 -15.29 12.46 4.15
N THR A 69 -16.00 11.41 4.56
CA THR A 69 -17.22 10.95 3.89
C THR A 69 -18.44 11.30 4.74
N SER A 70 -19.56 11.52 4.09
CA SER A 70 -20.83 11.89 4.74
C SER A 70 -21.98 11.40 3.88
N THR A 71 -21.98 10.12 3.59
CA THR A 71 -23.00 9.44 2.79
C THR A 71 -23.81 8.53 3.70
N PRO A 72 -25.03 8.13 3.32
CA PRO A 72 -25.80 7.15 4.09
C PRO A 72 -25.30 5.70 3.92
N GLU A 73 -24.36 5.49 3.00
CA GLU A 73 -23.74 4.21 2.71
C GLU A 73 -22.55 3.94 3.62
N GLU A 74 -22.05 2.71 3.60
CA GLU A 74 -20.94 2.26 4.44
C GLU A 74 -19.62 2.32 3.70
N GLU A 75 -18.56 2.79 4.38
CA GLU A 75 -17.16 2.69 3.97
C GLU A 75 -16.40 1.66 4.80
N ARG A 76 -15.39 1.02 4.17
CA ARG A 76 -14.49 0.02 4.80
C ARG A 76 -13.07 0.16 4.27
N ASP A 77 -12.12 -0.39 5.02
CA ASP A 77 -10.73 -0.61 4.59
C ASP A 77 -10.06 0.66 4.07
N VAL A 78 -9.33 1.33 4.92
CA VAL A 78 -8.67 2.59 4.57
C VAL A 78 -7.17 2.43 4.44
N ASP A 79 -6.56 3.08 3.42
CA ASP A 79 -5.10 3.16 3.27
C ASP A 79 -4.65 4.53 2.76
N PHE A 80 -3.44 4.97 3.18
CA PHE A 80 -2.81 6.20 2.70
C PHE A 80 -1.84 5.94 1.56
N SER A 81 -1.79 6.86 0.60
CA SER A 81 -0.66 6.92 -0.34
C SER A 81 0.63 7.28 0.39
N ASN A 82 1.77 6.88 -0.19
CA ASN A 82 3.08 7.08 0.43
C ASN A 82 3.50 8.56 0.55
N ASP A 83 2.89 9.45 -0.22
CA ASP A 83 3.06 10.90 -0.11
C ASP A 83 2.10 11.56 0.89
N GLY A 84 1.17 10.78 1.46
CA GLY A 84 0.15 11.24 2.43
C GLY A 84 -0.93 12.14 1.84
N LYS A 85 -1.02 12.25 0.51
CA LYS A 85 -1.96 13.18 -0.17
C LYS A 85 -3.21 12.52 -0.70
N LYS A 86 -3.29 11.19 -0.62
CA LYS A 86 -4.43 10.40 -1.08
C LYS A 86 -4.80 9.38 -0.03
N ILE A 87 -6.08 9.08 0.07
CA ILE A 87 -6.65 8.02 0.90
C ILE A 87 -7.54 7.18 -0.01
N VAL A 88 -7.37 5.86 0.00
CA VAL A 88 -8.28 4.92 -0.65
C VAL A 88 -9.11 4.19 0.39
N TYR A 89 -10.32 3.84 0.01
CA TYR A 89 -11.27 3.07 0.82
C TYR A 89 -12.26 2.33 -0.08
N ALA A 90 -12.88 1.29 0.44
CA ALA A 90 -14.02 0.66 -0.18
C ALA A 90 -15.30 1.34 0.29
N ALA A 91 -16.26 1.59 -0.61
CA ALA A 91 -17.55 2.17 -0.26
C ALA A 91 -18.69 1.44 -0.98
N GLU A 92 -19.77 1.21 -0.24
CA GLU A 92 -21.00 0.69 -0.79
C GLU A 92 -21.81 1.84 -1.39
N ARG A 93 -21.83 1.94 -2.70
CA ARG A 93 -22.61 2.99 -3.38
C ARG A 93 -23.31 2.42 -4.61
N ASN A 94 -24.53 2.93 -4.88
CA ASN A 94 -25.35 2.46 -6.00
C ASN A 94 -25.60 0.94 -5.98
N GLY A 95 -25.71 0.36 -4.79
CA GLY A 95 -25.99 -1.07 -4.59
C GLY A 95 -24.77 -2.00 -4.83
N GLY A 96 -23.54 -1.48 -4.74
CA GLY A 96 -22.34 -2.29 -4.90
C GLY A 96 -21.10 -1.69 -4.25
N TRP A 97 -20.20 -2.56 -3.81
CA TRP A 97 -18.92 -2.19 -3.20
C TRP A 97 -17.85 -1.91 -4.26
N ASN A 98 -17.29 -0.72 -4.23
CA ASN A 98 -16.22 -0.29 -5.14
C ASN A 98 -15.15 0.50 -4.39
N ILE A 99 -13.99 0.68 -5.03
CA ILE A 99 -12.89 1.44 -4.46
C ILE A 99 -13.02 2.90 -4.85
N TYR A 100 -12.90 3.77 -3.85
CA TYR A 100 -12.90 5.22 -3.95
C TYR A 100 -11.58 5.78 -3.46
N MET A 101 -11.25 6.97 -3.92
CA MET A 101 -10.06 7.70 -3.53
C MET A 101 -10.42 9.14 -3.21
N ALA A 102 -10.07 9.58 -2.00
CA ALA A 102 -10.04 10.99 -1.62
C ALA A 102 -8.64 11.56 -1.84
N GLU A 103 -8.53 12.74 -2.42
CA GLU A 103 -7.28 13.42 -2.74
C GLU A 103 -7.34 14.88 -2.27
N LEU A 104 -6.24 15.39 -1.69
CA LEU A 104 -6.09 16.80 -1.43
C LEU A 104 -6.08 17.56 -2.75
N ASN A 105 -7.14 18.34 -3.03
CA ASN A 105 -7.29 19.03 -4.32
C ASN A 105 -6.44 20.31 -4.39
N ARG A 106 -6.03 20.85 -3.26
CA ARG A 106 -5.21 22.05 -3.16
C ARG A 106 -3.78 21.70 -2.79
N SER A 107 -2.81 22.23 -3.53
CA SER A 107 -1.38 21.99 -3.29
C SER A 107 -0.87 22.63 -1.99
N ASP A 108 -1.57 23.65 -1.47
CA ASP A 108 -1.25 24.36 -0.24
C ASP A 108 -1.96 23.79 1.01
N ASP A 109 -2.80 22.78 0.87
CA ASP A 109 -3.33 22.03 2.01
C ASP A 109 -2.27 21.01 2.48
N PRO A 110 -1.78 21.15 3.72
CA PRO A 110 -0.69 20.31 4.20
C PRO A 110 -1.14 18.92 4.63
N LEU A 111 -2.36 18.80 5.13
CA LEU A 111 -2.93 17.60 5.77
C LEU A 111 -4.44 17.55 5.52
N PHE A 112 -5.01 16.35 5.55
CA PHE A 112 -6.45 16.13 5.38
C PHE A 112 -7.28 16.82 6.46
N VAL A 113 -6.84 16.77 7.73
CA VAL A 113 -7.57 17.39 8.85
C VAL A 113 -7.76 18.91 8.67
N TYR A 114 -6.86 19.56 7.94
CA TYR A 114 -6.90 21.01 7.69
C TYR A 114 -7.30 21.36 6.25
N SER A 115 -7.60 20.35 5.44
CA SER A 115 -7.94 20.56 4.02
C SER A 115 -9.20 21.38 3.88
N ARG A 116 -9.20 22.26 2.88
CA ARG A 116 -10.36 23.09 2.51
C ARG A 116 -11.14 22.50 1.35
N ASP A 117 -10.50 21.65 0.58
CA ASP A 117 -11.10 21.01 -0.60
C ASP A 117 -10.51 19.62 -0.81
N ILE A 118 -11.40 18.63 -0.91
CA ILE A 118 -11.06 17.22 -1.11
C ILE A 118 -11.82 16.75 -2.35
N LYS A 119 -11.08 16.20 -3.28
CA LYS A 119 -11.64 15.57 -4.47
C LYS A 119 -11.83 14.09 -4.21
N GLU A 120 -13.05 13.60 -4.38
CA GLU A 120 -13.34 12.16 -4.38
C GLU A 120 -13.42 11.64 -5.82
N THR A 121 -12.89 10.45 -6.05
CA THR A 121 -12.91 9.77 -7.34
C THR A 121 -13.24 8.30 -7.14
N GLN A 122 -14.23 7.78 -7.85
CA GLN A 122 -14.48 6.34 -7.93
C GLN A 122 -13.46 5.70 -8.84
N LEU A 123 -12.65 4.76 -8.32
CA LEU A 123 -11.60 4.07 -9.08
C LEU A 123 -12.13 2.86 -9.83
N THR A 124 -12.97 2.04 -9.18
CA THR A 124 -13.51 0.81 -9.80
C THR A 124 -15.01 0.93 -10.03
N LYS A 125 -15.49 0.21 -11.05
CA LYS A 125 -16.92 0.14 -11.42
C LYS A 125 -17.30 -1.31 -11.70
N ASN A 126 -16.94 -2.18 -10.76
CA ASN A 126 -17.16 -3.62 -10.90
C ASN A 126 -18.59 -3.97 -10.48
N LYS A 127 -19.10 -5.07 -11.03
CA LYS A 127 -20.33 -5.69 -10.56
C LYS A 127 -20.07 -6.50 -9.29
N GLU A 128 -18.91 -7.15 -9.25
CA GLU A 128 -18.44 -7.89 -8.09
C GLU A 128 -17.89 -6.89 -7.06
N ALA A 129 -18.10 -7.20 -5.79
CA ALA A 129 -17.63 -6.38 -4.68
C ALA A 129 -16.10 -6.22 -4.69
N SER A 130 -15.64 -5.00 -4.39
CA SER A 130 -14.23 -4.63 -4.33
C SER A 130 -13.89 -4.13 -2.93
N PHE A 131 -12.86 -4.71 -2.28
CA PHE A 131 -12.49 -4.46 -0.88
C PHE A 131 -10.98 -4.34 -0.69
N GLN A 132 -10.57 -3.95 0.51
CA GLN A 132 -9.20 -3.93 1.02
C GLN A 132 -8.20 -3.23 0.09
N PRO A 133 -8.45 -1.98 -0.33
CA PRO A 133 -7.51 -1.28 -1.20
C PRO A 133 -6.20 -0.98 -0.49
N LEU A 134 -5.07 -1.15 -1.20
CA LEU A 134 -3.73 -0.81 -0.73
C LEU A 134 -2.95 -0.10 -1.83
N PHE A 135 -2.38 1.07 -1.52
CA PHE A 135 -1.50 1.75 -2.45
C PHE A 135 -0.21 0.98 -2.70
N SER A 136 0.27 1.02 -3.95
CA SER A 136 1.65 0.64 -4.25
C SER A 136 2.64 1.61 -3.59
N PRO A 137 3.89 1.18 -3.26
CA PRO A 137 4.87 2.03 -2.60
C PRO A 137 5.21 3.32 -3.36
N ASP A 138 5.07 3.32 -4.69
CA ASP A 138 5.27 4.50 -5.54
C ASP A 138 4.00 5.38 -5.70
N GLY A 139 2.87 4.95 -5.11
CA GLY A 139 1.60 5.67 -5.15
C GLY A 139 0.94 5.73 -6.53
N THR A 140 1.40 4.94 -7.51
CA THR A 140 0.88 4.96 -8.88
C THR A 140 -0.25 3.96 -9.14
N LYS A 141 -0.42 2.99 -8.22
CA LYS A 141 -1.38 1.89 -8.35
C LYS A 141 -2.08 1.63 -7.03
N VAL A 142 -3.23 0.97 -7.11
CA VAL A 142 -3.99 0.48 -5.96
C VAL A 142 -4.29 -1.00 -6.18
N ALA A 143 -3.79 -1.88 -5.30
CA ALA A 143 -4.22 -3.26 -5.26
C ALA A 143 -5.52 -3.37 -4.47
N TYR A 144 -6.39 -4.31 -4.84
CA TYR A 144 -7.66 -4.54 -4.14
C TYR A 144 -8.14 -5.98 -4.34
N LEU A 145 -8.99 -6.46 -3.44
CA LEU A 145 -9.71 -7.72 -3.62
C LEU A 145 -10.94 -7.50 -4.47
N ARG A 146 -11.16 -8.39 -5.43
CA ARG A 146 -12.37 -8.45 -6.23
C ARG A 146 -13.03 -9.81 -6.07
N ASP A 147 -14.34 -9.82 -5.90
CA ASP A 147 -15.09 -11.06 -5.64
C ASP A 147 -14.50 -11.86 -4.45
N ARG A 148 -14.16 -11.12 -3.37
CA ARG A 148 -13.61 -11.57 -2.09
C ARG A 148 -12.19 -12.16 -2.11
N THR A 149 -11.75 -12.82 -3.17
CA THR A 149 -10.52 -13.65 -3.15
C THR A 149 -9.54 -13.36 -4.28
N GLY A 150 -9.97 -12.73 -5.37
CA GLY A 150 -9.09 -12.37 -6.47
C GLY A 150 -8.35 -11.06 -6.20
N ILE A 151 -7.02 -11.03 -6.38
CA ILE A 151 -6.23 -9.80 -6.25
C ILE A 151 -6.12 -9.13 -7.61
N TYR A 152 -6.53 -7.88 -7.67
CA TYR A 152 -6.47 -7.02 -8.84
C TYR A 152 -5.67 -5.77 -8.53
N VAL A 153 -5.18 -5.11 -9.56
CA VAL A 153 -4.48 -3.83 -9.47
C VAL A 153 -5.15 -2.83 -10.41
N HIS A 154 -5.48 -1.68 -9.87
CA HIS A 154 -5.92 -0.50 -10.60
C HIS A 154 -4.72 0.42 -10.86
N ASP A 155 -4.45 0.74 -12.11
CA ASP A 155 -3.41 1.70 -12.49
C ASP A 155 -4.01 3.10 -12.56
N LEU A 156 -3.59 3.99 -11.67
CA LEU A 156 -4.17 5.33 -11.50
C LEU A 156 -3.98 6.23 -12.73
N LYS A 157 -2.94 5.97 -13.53
CA LYS A 157 -2.67 6.78 -14.73
C LYS A 157 -3.53 6.37 -15.91
N SER A 158 -3.66 5.08 -16.14
CA SER A 158 -4.43 4.55 -17.27
C SER A 158 -5.90 4.33 -16.96
N GLY A 159 -6.28 4.26 -15.67
CA GLY A 159 -7.62 3.90 -15.22
C GLY A 159 -8.01 2.45 -15.52
N ARG A 160 -7.03 1.57 -15.71
CA ARG A 160 -7.27 0.16 -16.07
C ARG A 160 -7.04 -0.77 -14.89
N ASP A 161 -7.90 -1.77 -14.80
CA ASP A 161 -7.76 -2.88 -13.87
C ASP A 161 -7.12 -4.07 -14.58
N TYR A 162 -6.25 -4.79 -13.85
CA TYR A 162 -5.74 -6.08 -14.29
C TYR A 162 -5.61 -7.04 -13.13
N LYS A 163 -5.78 -8.32 -13.42
CA LYS A 163 -5.72 -9.40 -12.45
C LYS A 163 -4.27 -9.75 -12.14
N VAL A 164 -3.95 -9.90 -10.84
CA VAL A 164 -2.64 -10.33 -10.34
C VAL A 164 -2.72 -11.75 -9.81
N LEU A 165 -3.72 -12.07 -8.98
CA LEU A 165 -3.94 -13.42 -8.49
C LEU A 165 -5.40 -13.84 -8.76
N ASP A 166 -5.56 -15.01 -9.38
CA ASP A 166 -6.89 -15.55 -9.66
C ASP A 166 -7.58 -16.02 -8.38
N LYS A 167 -8.89 -15.76 -8.27
CA LYS A 167 -9.71 -16.12 -7.11
C LYS A 167 -9.66 -17.60 -6.74
N LYS A 168 -9.37 -18.49 -7.68
CA LYS A 168 -9.27 -19.95 -7.45
C LYS A 168 -8.11 -20.33 -6.53
N PHE A 169 -7.15 -19.43 -6.31
CA PHE A 169 -5.97 -19.64 -5.46
C PHE A 169 -6.18 -19.12 -4.03
N ASN A 170 -7.37 -18.73 -3.70
CA ASN A 170 -7.71 -18.27 -2.37
C ASN A 170 -9.11 -18.72 -1.96
N TYR A 171 -9.35 -18.71 -0.65
CA TYR A 171 -10.65 -18.97 -0.06
C TYR A 171 -10.88 -17.96 1.05
N SER A 172 -12.01 -17.29 1.00
CA SER A 172 -12.44 -16.34 2.02
C SER A 172 -13.59 -16.95 2.82
N TYR A 173 -13.43 -17.02 4.13
CA TYR A 173 -14.46 -17.42 5.05
C TYR A 173 -15.37 -16.23 5.40
N SER A 174 -14.78 -15.07 5.55
CA SER A 174 -15.49 -13.81 5.80
C SER A 174 -14.77 -12.64 5.08
N ASP A 175 -15.49 -11.54 4.87
CA ASP A 175 -14.89 -10.35 4.28
C ASP A 175 -13.70 -9.85 5.13
N GLY A 176 -12.59 -9.55 4.47
CA GLY A 176 -11.40 -9.03 5.14
C GLY A 176 -10.42 -10.08 5.67
N ASP A 177 -10.67 -11.37 5.46
CA ASP A 177 -9.80 -12.45 5.96
C ASP A 177 -8.61 -12.78 5.05
N ILE A 178 -8.53 -12.22 3.84
CA ILE A 178 -7.39 -12.41 2.93
C ILE A 178 -6.29 -11.42 3.26
N SER A 179 -5.10 -11.92 3.59
CA SER A 179 -3.92 -11.10 3.82
C SER A 179 -3.09 -10.97 2.55
N TYR A 180 -2.80 -9.72 2.14
CA TYR A 180 -1.86 -9.45 1.07
C TYR A 180 -1.18 -8.08 1.28
N ARG A 181 0.03 -7.91 0.73
CA ARG A 181 0.81 -6.67 0.85
C ARG A 181 1.76 -6.50 -0.32
N TRP A 182 2.00 -5.26 -0.71
CA TRP A 182 3.03 -4.92 -1.68
C TRP A 182 4.44 -5.19 -1.13
N SER A 183 5.34 -5.63 -2.01
CA SER A 183 6.77 -5.57 -1.73
C SER A 183 7.25 -4.11 -1.70
N PRO A 184 8.30 -3.78 -0.93
CA PRO A 184 8.79 -2.41 -0.85
C PRO A 184 9.22 -1.79 -2.18
N ASP A 185 9.59 -2.60 -3.18
CA ASP A 185 9.94 -2.17 -4.53
C ASP A 185 8.75 -2.11 -5.50
N GLY A 186 7.54 -2.47 -5.03
CA GLY A 186 6.31 -2.45 -5.82
C GLY A 186 6.22 -3.49 -6.94
N LYS A 187 7.17 -4.44 -7.01
CA LYS A 187 7.20 -5.43 -8.09
C LYS A 187 6.42 -6.71 -7.78
N TRP A 188 6.20 -6.99 -6.50
CA TRP A 188 5.53 -8.18 -6.03
C TRP A 188 4.42 -7.86 -5.05
N ILE A 189 3.48 -8.76 -4.94
CA ILE A 189 2.49 -8.80 -3.87
C ILE A 189 2.72 -10.11 -3.11
N LEU A 190 2.97 -10.02 -1.82
CA LEU A 190 2.97 -11.15 -0.90
C LEU A 190 1.53 -11.40 -0.49
N ALA A 191 1.06 -12.62 -0.63
CA ALA A 191 -0.34 -12.96 -0.36
C ALA A 191 -0.47 -14.34 0.28
N ASP A 192 -1.55 -14.54 1.02
CA ASP A 192 -2.02 -15.87 1.36
C ASP A 192 -2.41 -16.59 0.07
N TYR A 193 -2.05 -17.88 -0.03
CA TYR A 193 -2.13 -18.63 -1.28
C TYR A 193 -2.51 -20.09 -1.03
N ILE A 194 -3.48 -20.58 -1.79
CA ILE A 194 -3.86 -22.00 -1.78
C ILE A 194 -3.38 -22.62 -3.09
N GLY A 195 -2.16 -23.15 -3.09
CA GLY A 195 -1.55 -23.79 -4.26
C GLY A 195 -1.90 -25.27 -4.38
N HIS A 196 -1.50 -26.05 -3.39
CA HIS A 196 -1.63 -27.50 -3.37
C HIS A 196 -2.41 -28.04 -2.18
N GLY A 197 -2.68 -27.20 -1.18
CA GLY A 197 -3.41 -27.58 0.03
C GLY A 197 -4.92 -27.43 -0.09
N GLY A 198 -5.62 -27.83 0.95
CA GLY A 198 -7.00 -27.41 1.15
C GLY A 198 -7.06 -25.97 1.66
N TRP A 199 -8.26 -25.42 1.66
CA TRP A 199 -8.52 -24.07 2.17
C TRP A 199 -8.05 -23.82 3.62
N GLN A 200 -7.83 -24.87 4.39
CA GLN A 200 -7.34 -24.82 5.78
C GLN A 200 -5.81 -24.70 5.90
N HIS A 201 -5.08 -24.85 4.81
CA HIS A 201 -3.61 -24.87 4.80
C HIS A 201 -3.09 -23.90 3.73
N PRO A 202 -3.33 -22.60 3.90
CA PRO A 202 -2.77 -21.60 3.00
C PRO A 202 -1.26 -21.54 3.18
N ASP A 203 -0.58 -21.26 2.09
CA ASP A 203 0.84 -20.89 2.03
C ASP A 203 1.01 -19.38 1.93
N CYS A 204 2.23 -18.90 2.12
CA CYS A 204 2.63 -17.55 1.73
C CYS A 204 3.27 -17.60 0.34
N ALA A 205 2.76 -16.82 -0.61
CA ALA A 205 3.33 -16.71 -1.94
C ALA A 205 3.63 -15.26 -2.34
N MET A 206 4.66 -15.09 -3.17
CA MET A 206 4.91 -13.85 -3.89
C MET A 206 4.31 -13.96 -5.28
N VAL A 207 3.48 -13.00 -5.63
CA VAL A 207 2.83 -12.89 -6.94
C VAL A 207 3.34 -11.64 -7.63
N LYS A 208 3.75 -11.76 -8.89
CA LYS A 208 4.28 -10.63 -9.63
C LYS A 208 3.20 -9.61 -9.92
N ALA A 209 3.46 -8.34 -9.56
CA ALA A 209 2.45 -7.29 -9.57
C ALA A 209 2.17 -6.70 -10.96
N ASP A 210 2.79 -7.21 -12.01
CA ASP A 210 2.62 -6.76 -13.41
C ASP A 210 1.46 -7.45 -14.16
N GLY A 211 0.78 -8.41 -13.50
CA GLY A 211 -0.29 -9.18 -14.11
C GLY A 211 0.18 -10.33 -15.01
N SER A 212 1.48 -10.66 -15.03
CA SER A 212 2.03 -11.79 -15.80
C SER A 212 1.53 -13.15 -15.32
N GLY A 213 1.03 -13.23 -14.06
CA GLY A 213 0.62 -14.50 -13.45
C GLY A 213 1.79 -15.31 -12.88
N GLU A 214 2.99 -14.75 -12.79
CA GLU A 214 4.14 -15.40 -12.14
C GLU A 214 3.91 -15.49 -10.65
N ILE A 215 3.95 -16.70 -10.10
CA ILE A 215 3.72 -17.02 -8.68
C ILE A 215 4.91 -17.81 -8.15
N VAL A 216 5.44 -17.37 -7.02
CA VAL A 216 6.47 -18.08 -6.26
C VAL A 216 5.89 -18.46 -4.91
N ASN A 217 5.54 -19.74 -4.71
CA ASN A 217 5.16 -20.24 -3.41
C ASN A 217 6.39 -20.28 -2.51
N LEU A 218 6.35 -19.57 -1.38
CA LEU A 218 7.50 -19.43 -0.50
C LEU A 218 7.56 -20.53 0.57
N THR A 219 6.43 -21.06 0.97
CA THR A 219 6.37 -21.93 2.15
C THR A 219 6.13 -23.38 1.78
N GLU A 220 5.22 -23.69 0.88
CA GLU A 220 4.93 -25.02 0.30
C GLU A 220 5.07 -26.19 1.30
N SER A 221 4.47 -26.02 2.50
CA SER A 221 4.83 -26.85 3.65
C SER A 221 3.73 -27.81 4.10
N GLY A 222 2.51 -27.65 3.65
CA GLY A 222 1.34 -28.39 4.12
C GLY A 222 0.89 -28.04 5.55
N TYR A 223 1.47 -27.00 6.16
CA TYR A 223 1.01 -26.36 7.37
C TYR A 223 0.13 -25.14 7.04
N SER A 224 -0.55 -24.58 8.05
CA SER A 224 -1.29 -23.33 7.86
C SER A 224 -0.36 -22.14 8.07
N GLU A 225 -0.05 -21.41 7.01
CA GLU A 225 0.82 -20.26 7.01
C GLU A 225 0.09 -19.02 6.52
N GLY A 226 0.44 -17.86 7.03
CA GLY A 226 -0.24 -16.65 6.61
C GLY A 226 0.25 -15.39 7.32
N SER A 227 -0.48 -14.31 7.08
CA SER A 227 -0.17 -12.97 7.62
C SER A 227 1.25 -12.51 7.28
N GLY A 228 1.72 -12.87 6.08
CA GLY A 228 3.06 -12.56 5.60
C GLY A 228 3.32 -11.05 5.54
N LYS A 229 4.52 -10.62 5.98
CA LYS A 229 4.97 -9.22 5.90
C LYS A 229 6.40 -9.16 5.41
N PHE A 230 6.68 -8.26 4.47
CA PHE A 230 8.06 -7.92 4.16
C PHE A 230 8.71 -7.16 5.33
N VAL A 231 9.88 -7.59 5.72
CA VAL A 231 10.70 -6.95 6.75
C VAL A 231 12.11 -6.71 6.23
N MET A 232 12.95 -6.01 6.99
CA MET A 232 14.33 -5.72 6.60
C MET A 232 14.46 -5.10 5.21
N LYS A 233 13.57 -4.15 4.88
CA LYS A 233 13.49 -3.48 3.57
C LYS A 233 13.25 -4.45 2.40
N GLY A 234 12.46 -5.49 2.61
CA GLY A 234 12.15 -6.49 1.59
C GLY A 234 13.13 -7.64 1.46
N LYS A 235 14.16 -7.70 2.33
CA LYS A 235 15.15 -8.78 2.31
C LYS A 235 14.72 -10.05 3.03
N ALA A 236 13.63 -9.97 3.79
CA ALA A 236 13.04 -11.11 4.49
C ALA A 236 11.52 -10.98 4.56
N VAL A 237 10.85 -12.12 4.74
CA VAL A 237 9.43 -12.26 5.00
C VAL A 237 9.23 -12.82 6.40
N LEU A 238 8.44 -12.12 7.21
CA LEU A 238 7.94 -12.61 8.49
C LEU A 238 6.55 -13.18 8.27
N PHE A 239 6.28 -14.41 8.69
CA PHE A 239 4.98 -15.06 8.57
C PHE A 239 4.68 -15.92 9.79
N SER A 240 3.41 -16.26 10.02
CA SER A 240 2.98 -17.18 11.07
C SER A 240 2.77 -18.57 10.51
N SER A 241 3.08 -19.61 11.29
CA SER A 241 2.87 -21.01 10.93
C SER A 241 2.51 -21.86 12.15
N ASP A 242 1.68 -22.87 11.96
CA ASP A 242 1.34 -23.86 12.97
C ASP A 242 2.22 -25.12 12.95
N ARG A 243 3.39 -25.05 12.29
CA ARG A 243 4.27 -26.21 12.04
C ARG A 243 4.93 -26.77 13.30
N ALA A 244 5.11 -26.00 14.35
CA ALA A 244 5.81 -26.41 15.56
C ALA A 244 4.90 -26.50 16.80
N GLY A 245 3.70 -25.95 16.75
CA GLY A 245 2.77 -25.91 17.88
C GLY A 245 1.74 -27.04 17.86
N TYR A 246 0.89 -27.05 18.89
CA TYR A 246 -0.27 -27.92 18.93
C TYR A 246 -1.25 -27.56 17.80
N ARG A 247 -1.76 -28.57 17.13
CA ARG A 247 -2.74 -28.40 16.04
C ARG A 247 -4.02 -29.16 16.35
N SER A 248 -5.13 -28.45 16.37
CA SER A 248 -6.46 -29.05 16.40
C SER A 248 -6.94 -29.36 14.98
N HIS A 249 -8.13 -29.94 14.87
CA HIS A 249 -8.76 -30.21 13.60
C HIS A 249 -8.88 -28.93 12.75
N GLY A 250 -8.37 -28.99 11.53
CA GLY A 250 -8.42 -27.87 10.60
C GLY A 250 -7.63 -26.64 11.02
N SER A 251 -6.62 -26.79 11.88
CA SER A 251 -5.82 -25.70 12.44
C SER A 251 -6.59 -24.67 13.26
N TRP A 252 -7.84 -24.95 13.59
CA TRP A 252 -8.63 -24.09 14.47
C TRP A 252 -8.14 -24.26 15.92
N GLY A 253 -7.76 -23.13 16.54
CA GLY A 253 -7.14 -23.14 17.88
C GLY A 253 -5.72 -23.67 17.88
N ALA A 254 -5.05 -23.74 16.73
CA ALA A 254 -3.65 -24.12 16.66
C ALA A 254 -2.75 -23.06 17.31
N GLU A 255 -1.71 -23.53 17.99
CA GLU A 255 -0.61 -22.67 18.41
C GLU A 255 0.22 -22.29 17.19
N ARG A 256 0.54 -21.01 17.06
CA ARG A 256 1.28 -20.48 15.91
C ARG A 256 2.51 -19.75 16.36
N ASP A 257 3.63 -20.06 15.72
CA ASP A 257 4.88 -19.34 15.86
C ASP A 257 5.11 -18.39 14.68
N TYR A 258 6.02 -17.44 14.88
CA TYR A 258 6.48 -16.56 13.81
C TYR A 258 7.81 -17.04 13.26
N TYR A 259 7.89 -17.08 11.93
CA TYR A 259 9.06 -17.50 11.18
C TYR A 259 9.58 -16.36 10.33
N LEU A 260 10.92 -16.32 10.19
CA LEU A 260 11.59 -15.34 9.35
C LEU A 260 12.29 -16.08 8.21
N MET A 261 11.82 -15.86 6.98
CA MET A 261 12.41 -16.36 5.77
C MET A 261 13.26 -15.27 5.11
N PHE A 262 14.54 -15.52 4.91
CA PHE A 262 15.43 -14.58 4.24
C PHE A 262 15.38 -14.82 2.73
N LEU A 263 15.13 -13.74 1.98
CA LEU A 263 15.17 -13.69 0.52
C LEU A 263 16.56 -13.28 0.00
N ASP A 264 17.40 -12.76 0.90
CA ASP A 264 18.76 -12.29 0.63
C ASP A 264 19.74 -12.97 1.60
N ARG A 265 20.74 -13.65 1.03
CA ARG A 265 21.72 -14.40 1.83
C ARG A 265 22.56 -13.49 2.72
N GLN A 266 22.96 -12.33 2.20
CA GLN A 266 23.76 -11.39 2.98
C GLN A 266 22.98 -10.87 4.20
N ALA A 267 21.68 -10.60 4.04
CA ALA A 267 20.82 -10.21 5.15
C ALA A 267 20.73 -11.31 6.23
N TYR A 268 20.70 -12.57 5.83
CA TYR A 268 20.75 -13.69 6.78
C TYR A 268 22.07 -13.76 7.55
N GLU A 269 23.20 -13.63 6.85
CA GLU A 269 24.52 -13.62 7.51
C GLU A 269 24.67 -12.41 8.46
N ASP A 270 24.18 -11.23 8.04
CA ASP A 270 24.21 -10.03 8.89
C ASP A 270 23.26 -10.16 10.11
N PHE A 271 22.16 -10.85 9.96
CA PHE A 271 21.22 -11.11 11.06
C PHE A 271 21.86 -11.98 12.16
N LYS A 272 22.67 -12.96 11.77
CA LYS A 272 23.36 -13.88 12.68
C LYS A 272 24.49 -13.26 13.47
N LEU A 273 25.00 -12.10 13.04
CA LEU A 273 26.10 -11.43 13.71
C LEU A 273 25.73 -11.04 15.15
N SER A 274 26.68 -11.21 16.05
CA SER A 274 26.57 -10.65 17.40
C SER A 274 26.43 -9.12 17.38
N LYS A 275 26.04 -8.53 18.50
CA LYS A 275 25.99 -7.08 18.62
C LYS A 275 27.37 -6.45 18.39
N GLU A 276 28.40 -7.06 18.95
CA GLU A 276 29.81 -6.63 18.83
C GLU A 276 30.28 -6.67 17.37
N ASP A 277 30.01 -7.77 16.64
CA ASP A 277 30.38 -7.87 15.23
C ASP A 277 29.66 -6.83 14.36
N LYS A 278 28.41 -6.51 14.68
CA LYS A 278 27.65 -5.46 13.97
C LYS A 278 28.26 -4.06 14.21
N GLU A 279 28.65 -3.77 15.43
CA GLU A 279 29.30 -2.50 15.79
C GLU A 279 30.67 -2.39 15.08
N LEU A 280 31.49 -3.45 15.15
CA LEU A 280 32.80 -3.50 14.47
C LEU A 280 32.66 -3.30 12.95
N ARG A 281 31.71 -3.98 12.31
CA ARG A 281 31.45 -3.78 10.86
C ARG A 281 31.07 -2.35 10.53
N LYS A 282 30.28 -1.71 11.37
CA LYS A 282 29.88 -0.30 11.19
C LYS A 282 31.09 0.62 11.28
N GLU A 283 31.94 0.43 12.28
CA GLU A 283 33.17 1.20 12.45
C GLU A 283 34.11 1.04 11.25
N LEU A 284 34.31 -0.19 10.77
CA LEU A 284 35.14 -0.46 9.58
C LEU A 284 34.57 0.21 8.31
N ALA A 285 33.25 0.18 8.14
CA ALA A 285 32.61 0.85 7.00
C ALA A 285 32.76 2.38 7.07
N ASP A 286 32.66 2.96 8.26
CA ASP A 286 32.85 4.40 8.47
C ASP A 286 34.28 4.83 8.22
N LEU A 287 35.30 4.03 8.60
CA LEU A 287 36.70 4.24 8.30
C LEU A 287 36.98 4.22 6.79
N THR A 288 36.48 3.18 6.11
CA THR A 288 36.65 3.03 4.64
C THR A 288 36.01 4.19 3.87
N THR A 289 34.91 4.73 4.37
CA THR A 289 34.21 5.87 3.74
C THR A 289 34.97 7.17 3.96
N LYS A 290 35.61 7.33 5.11
CA LYS A 290 36.47 8.50 5.41
C LYS A 290 37.73 8.50 4.54
N ASP A 291 38.36 7.34 4.34
CA ASP A 291 39.54 7.20 3.51
C ASP A 291 39.27 7.54 2.05
N LYS A 292 38.15 7.05 1.49
CA LYS A 292 37.73 7.40 0.11
C LYS A 292 37.48 8.90 -0.07
N LYS A 293 36.84 9.57 0.88
CA LYS A 293 36.65 11.04 0.83
C LYS A 293 37.93 11.83 0.96
N THR A 294 38.96 11.28 1.61
CA THR A 294 40.25 11.91 1.77
C THR A 294 41.07 11.81 0.49
N ASP A 295 40.98 10.68 -0.23
CA ASP A 295 41.65 10.45 -1.49
C ASP A 295 41.05 11.26 -2.65
N GLU A 296 39.72 11.34 -2.73
CA GLU A 296 39.02 12.19 -3.70
C GLU A 296 39.40 13.69 -3.52
N LYS A 297 39.59 14.16 -2.28
CA LYS A 297 40.04 15.52 -2.00
C LYS A 297 41.51 15.77 -2.35
N LYS A 298 42.37 14.74 -2.37
CA LYS A 298 43.75 14.83 -2.79
C LYS A 298 43.89 14.88 -4.30
N ASP A 299 43.08 14.13 -5.04
CA ASP A 299 43.09 14.15 -6.51
C ASP A 299 42.49 15.44 -7.10
N ALA A 300 41.51 16.04 -6.43
CA ALA A 300 40.97 17.35 -6.82
C ALA A 300 41.92 18.53 -6.63
N LYS A 301 43.06 18.36 -5.91
CA LYS A 301 44.07 19.41 -5.66
C LYS A 301 45.30 19.31 -6.54
N LYS A 302 45.39 18.40 -7.52
CA LYS A 302 46.51 18.40 -8.48
C LYS A 302 46.33 19.52 -9.50
N PRO A 303 47.25 20.48 -9.63
CA PRO A 303 47.13 21.58 -10.60
C PRO A 303 47.32 21.05 -12.02
N ALA A 304 46.42 21.45 -12.91
CA ALA A 304 46.49 21.16 -14.34
C ALA A 304 47.80 21.67 -14.92
N LYS A 305 48.69 20.78 -15.38
CA LYS A 305 49.90 21.16 -16.16
C LYS A 305 49.40 21.80 -17.47
N LYS A 306 49.70 23.11 -17.62
CA LYS A 306 49.58 23.84 -18.87
C LYS A 306 50.51 23.22 -19.93
N SER A 307 49.94 22.60 -20.95
CA SER A 307 50.70 22.25 -22.15
C SER A 307 50.79 23.47 -23.04
N THR A 308 51.96 24.08 -23.12
CA THR A 308 52.30 25.08 -24.12
C THR A 308 52.45 24.40 -25.48
N LYS A 309 51.51 24.68 -26.37
CA LYS A 309 51.65 24.38 -27.81
C LYS A 309 52.58 25.40 -28.44
N LYS A 310 53.78 24.95 -28.88
CA LYS A 310 54.66 25.69 -29.82
C LYS A 310 54.07 25.55 -31.22
N SER A 311 53.79 26.68 -31.86
CA SER A 311 53.45 26.79 -33.27
C SER A 311 54.72 26.60 -34.12
N ALA A 312 54.63 25.72 -35.12
CA ALA A 312 55.57 25.73 -36.26
C ALA A 312 54.74 25.83 -37.55
N LYS A 313 55.02 26.90 -38.29
CA LYS A 313 54.63 27.20 -39.66
C LYS A 313 55.56 26.42 -40.57
N THR A 314 55.03 25.80 -41.65
CA THR A 314 55.65 25.67 -42.97
C THR A 314 54.56 25.18 -43.96
N ASP A 315 54.27 25.98 -44.82
CA ASP A 315 54.25 26.15 -46.27
C ASP A 315 53.74 24.99 -47.13
N ALA A 316 53.01 25.46 -48.08
CA ALA A 316 52.32 24.89 -49.19
C ALA A 316 53.16 23.95 -50.10
N THR A 317 52.51 22.99 -50.76
CA THR A 317 52.49 22.97 -52.24
C THR A 317 51.57 21.87 -52.76
N ASP A 318 50.87 22.23 -53.82
CA ASP A 318 50.09 21.53 -54.81
C ASP A 318 50.43 20.06 -55.12
N ALA A 319 49.40 19.30 -55.47
CA ALA A 319 49.15 18.77 -56.82
C ALA A 319 48.12 17.60 -56.77
N LYS A 320 47.00 17.81 -57.38
CA LYS A 320 46.38 17.09 -58.50
C LYS A 320 46.43 15.55 -58.55
N ASP A 321 45.19 15.10 -58.77
CA ASP A 321 44.72 14.15 -59.77
C ASP A 321 44.66 12.63 -59.52
N THR A 322 43.45 12.21 -59.79
CA THR A 322 42.99 11.00 -60.51
C THR A 322 43.08 9.62 -59.82
N LYS A 323 42.01 9.09 -59.49
CA LYS A 323 41.03 8.26 -60.23
C LYS A 323 39.87 7.85 -59.31
#